data_d8149d75789fcf865cbb0500a82c2146
#
_entry.id   d8149d75789fcf865cbb0500a82c2146
#
_cell.length_a   1.000
_cell.length_b   1.000
_cell.length_c   1.000
_cell.angle_alpha   90.00
_cell.angle_beta   90.00
_cell.angle_gamma   90.00
#
_symmetry.space_group_name_H-M   'P 1'
#
loop_
_entity.id
_entity.type
_entity.pdbx_description
1 polymer ?
#
loop_
_entity_poly.entity_id
_entity_poly.type
_entity_poly.pdbx_seq_one_letter_code
_entity_poly.pdbx_strand_id
1 'polypeptide(L)'
;MILNKTIKIGALFTALILMLTGCSINNKTLEKSQKNEDVLVTLILDKGGVNDGSFNESAWSGAERASKELGIEVKYLESNTDADYVQNIETAIDLESDLIIGVGFNLSKAIEDAAKSYPNQQFAIVDGSFEEIPSNVTPIVFDEKEAGYLAGIVVAKTVQSDSNKFGFIGGFEVPAVINYRDGFEKGLLEVNPNATLLTQYANSFTDAAKG
;
A
#
# COMPACT_ATOMS: atom_id res chain seq x y z
N MET A 1 41.95 -68.42 24.84
CA MET A 1 42.43 -67.08 25.23
C MET A 1 42.61 -66.16 24.03
N ILE A 2 41.86 -66.36 22.94
CA ILE A 2 41.99 -65.55 21.68
C ILE A 2 40.69 -64.77 21.38
N LEU A 3 39.57 -65.14 21.97
CA LEU A 3 38.27 -64.59 21.67
C LEU A 3 38.01 -63.18 22.29
N ASN A 4 38.70 -62.82 23.38
CA ASN A 4 38.49 -61.57 24.11
C ASN A 4 39.30 -60.36 23.51
N LYS A 5 40.23 -60.58 22.61
CA LYS A 5 41.01 -59.48 21.99
C LYS A 5 40.34 -58.92 20.77
N THR A 6 39.63 -59.70 19.99
CA THR A 6 38.92 -59.27 18.78
C THR A 6 37.68 -58.43 19.09
N ILE A 7 36.99 -58.72 20.22
CA ILE A 7 35.82 -57.92 20.63
C ILE A 7 36.19 -56.53 21.10
N LYS A 8 37.35 -56.36 21.74
CA LYS A 8 37.84 -55.05 22.20
C LYS A 8 38.28 -54.12 21.05
N ILE A 9 38.80 -54.69 19.95
CA ILE A 9 39.22 -53.90 18.78
C ILE A 9 38.01 -53.47 17.95
N GLY A 10 36.98 -54.32 17.83
CA GLY A 10 35.73 -53.98 17.16
C GLY A 10 34.94 -52.86 17.85
N ALA A 11 34.92 -52.84 19.19
CA ALA A 11 34.25 -51.81 19.97
C ALA A 11 34.98 -50.43 19.89
N LEU A 12 36.27 -50.43 19.71
CA LEU A 12 37.06 -49.20 19.59
C LEU A 12 36.90 -48.56 18.19
N PHE A 13 36.72 -49.38 17.15
CA PHE A 13 36.48 -48.87 15.77
C PHE A 13 35.09 -48.33 15.55
N THR A 14 34.07 -48.93 16.22
CA THR A 14 32.68 -48.43 16.17
C THR A 14 32.54 -47.11 16.94
N ALA A 15 33.29 -46.88 18.03
CA ALA A 15 33.26 -45.61 18.76
C ALA A 15 33.96 -44.47 18.01
N LEU A 16 34.94 -44.78 17.17
CA LEU A 16 35.66 -43.76 16.38
C LEU A 16 34.90 -43.27 15.14
N ILE A 17 33.98 -44.11 14.59
CA ILE A 17 33.14 -43.73 13.45
C ILE A 17 31.99 -42.82 13.87
N LEU A 18 31.56 -42.86 15.12
CA LEU A 18 30.46 -42.00 15.65
C LEU A 18 30.95 -40.57 16.01
N MET A 19 32.24 -40.28 16.02
CA MET A 19 32.75 -38.93 16.31
C MET A 19 33.07 -38.10 15.04
N LEU A 20 32.87 -38.65 13.84
CA LEU A 20 33.14 -37.93 12.57
C LEU A 20 31.90 -37.39 11.87
N THR A 21 30.73 -37.49 12.46
CA THR A 21 29.47 -36.92 11.90
C THR A 21 29.09 -35.56 12.49
N GLY A 22 30.01 -34.90 13.17
CA GLY A 22 29.85 -33.54 13.68
C GLY A 22 30.25 -32.44 12.68
N CYS A 23 29.95 -32.59 11.39
CA CYS A 23 30.00 -31.45 10.48
C CYS A 23 28.71 -30.63 10.66
N SER A 24 28.86 -29.56 11.40
CA SER A 24 27.93 -28.43 11.42
C SER A 24 27.66 -28.01 9.98
N ILE A 25 26.59 -28.50 9.40
CA ILE A 25 25.99 -27.88 8.23
C ILE A 25 25.38 -26.59 8.77
N ASN A 26 26.13 -25.51 8.61
CA ASN A 26 25.60 -24.16 8.72
C ASN A 26 24.63 -23.98 7.54
N ASN A 27 23.46 -24.63 7.61
CA ASN A 27 22.33 -24.28 6.79
C ASN A 27 21.95 -22.86 7.20
N LYS A 28 22.51 -21.86 6.51
CA LYS A 28 21.75 -20.70 6.17
C LYS A 28 20.54 -21.22 5.41
N THR A 29 19.51 -21.57 6.16
CA THR A 29 18.17 -21.68 5.65
C THR A 29 17.89 -20.30 5.08
N LEU A 30 18.05 -20.17 3.76
CA LEU A 30 17.23 -19.23 3.02
C LEU A 30 15.82 -19.61 3.46
N GLU A 31 15.24 -18.80 4.30
CA GLU A 31 13.80 -18.88 4.57
C GLU A 31 13.16 -18.79 3.19
N LYS A 32 12.79 -19.94 2.64
CA LYS A 32 11.82 -20.00 1.57
C LYS A 32 10.60 -19.29 2.19
N SER A 33 10.33 -18.09 1.74
CA SER A 33 9.05 -17.45 1.95
C SER A 33 8.01 -18.56 1.72
N GLN A 34 7.32 -18.94 2.79
CA GLN A 34 6.26 -19.93 2.70
C GLN A 34 5.19 -19.23 1.85
N LYS A 35 5.00 -19.71 0.63
CA LYS A 35 4.01 -19.18 -0.29
C LYS A 35 2.67 -19.39 0.37
N ASN A 36 2.05 -18.32 0.85
CA ASN A 36 0.67 -18.30 1.33
C ASN A 36 -0.26 -18.24 0.11
N GLU A 37 -0.22 -19.30 -0.71
CA GLU A 37 -1.02 -19.40 -1.95
C GLU A 37 -2.53 -19.38 -1.67
N ASP A 38 -2.92 -19.46 -0.40
CA ASP A 38 -4.32 -19.48 0.04
C ASP A 38 -4.87 -18.06 0.37
N VAL A 39 -4.07 -17.00 0.31
CA VAL A 39 -4.52 -15.63 0.62
C VAL A 39 -4.68 -14.83 -0.67
N LEU A 40 -5.89 -14.38 -0.96
CA LEU A 40 -6.22 -13.52 -2.09
C LEU A 40 -6.55 -12.10 -1.62
N VAL A 41 -5.84 -11.12 -2.19
CA VAL A 41 -6.13 -9.70 -1.99
C VAL A 41 -6.57 -9.08 -3.32
N THR A 42 -7.75 -8.46 -3.34
CA THR A 42 -8.27 -7.82 -4.55
C THR A 42 -8.37 -6.31 -4.37
N LEU A 43 -7.74 -5.56 -5.27
CA LEU A 43 -7.83 -4.10 -5.32
C LEU A 43 -8.98 -3.69 -6.25
N ILE A 44 -9.81 -2.77 -5.79
CA ILE A 44 -10.81 -2.08 -6.62
C ILE A 44 -10.24 -0.70 -6.94
N LEU A 45 -9.90 -0.49 -8.21
CA LEU A 45 -9.27 0.75 -8.66
C LEU A 45 -10.32 1.79 -9.02
N ASP A 46 -10.02 3.06 -8.68
CA ASP A 46 -10.81 4.20 -9.11
C ASP A 46 -10.63 4.46 -10.62
N LYS A 47 -11.37 5.40 -11.14
CA LYS A 47 -11.27 5.85 -12.55
C LYS A 47 -9.84 6.27 -12.89
N GLY A 48 -9.41 5.91 -14.09
CA GLY A 48 -8.03 6.14 -14.55
C GLY A 48 -7.30 4.86 -14.92
N GLY A 49 -7.77 3.72 -14.39
CA GLY A 49 -7.18 2.40 -14.67
C GLY A 49 -5.84 2.18 -13.96
N VAL A 50 -5.28 0.98 -14.10
CA VAL A 50 -4.05 0.55 -13.41
C VAL A 50 -2.80 1.28 -13.89
N ASN A 51 -2.81 1.80 -15.11
CA ASN A 51 -1.67 2.50 -15.75
C ASN A 51 -1.88 4.02 -15.78
N ASP A 52 -2.36 4.61 -14.70
CA ASP A 52 -2.60 6.05 -14.59
C ASP A 52 -1.33 6.88 -14.40
N GLY A 53 -0.17 6.23 -14.28
CA GLY A 53 1.10 6.88 -13.99
C GLY A 53 1.16 7.54 -12.60
N SER A 54 0.24 7.20 -11.70
CA SER A 54 0.01 7.91 -10.45
C SER A 54 -0.53 6.98 -9.34
N PHE A 55 -1.76 7.24 -8.92
CA PHE A 55 -2.35 6.71 -7.69
C PHE A 55 -2.68 5.20 -7.77
N ASN A 56 -3.43 4.80 -8.80
CA ASN A 56 -3.78 3.38 -9.00
C ASN A 56 -2.55 2.52 -9.30
N GLU A 57 -1.65 3.02 -10.17
CA GLU A 57 -0.40 2.33 -10.49
C GLU A 57 0.49 2.15 -9.25
N SER A 58 0.58 3.17 -8.39
CA SER A 58 1.34 3.10 -7.15
C SER A 58 0.76 2.05 -6.18
N ALA A 59 -0.57 2.01 -6.03
CA ALA A 59 -1.25 1.02 -5.19
C ALA A 59 -1.04 -0.40 -5.73
N TRP A 60 -1.19 -0.60 -7.03
CA TRP A 60 -0.95 -1.89 -7.68
C TRP A 60 0.49 -2.35 -7.55
N SER A 61 1.46 -1.46 -7.76
CA SER A 61 2.89 -1.76 -7.57
C SER A 61 3.19 -2.22 -6.14
N GLY A 62 2.52 -1.62 -5.15
CA GLY A 62 2.59 -2.06 -3.75
C GLY A 62 2.04 -3.47 -3.56
N ALA A 63 0.90 -3.80 -4.17
CA ALA A 63 0.30 -5.14 -4.13
C ALA A 63 1.19 -6.19 -4.81
N GLU A 64 1.75 -5.88 -5.98
CA GLU A 64 2.70 -6.78 -6.66
C GLU A 64 3.96 -7.06 -5.80
N ARG A 65 4.45 -6.04 -5.09
CA ARG A 65 5.56 -6.20 -4.16
C ARG A 65 5.16 -7.11 -3.00
N ALA A 66 3.97 -6.90 -2.40
CA ALA A 66 3.45 -7.75 -1.35
C ALA A 66 3.30 -9.21 -1.81
N SER A 67 2.81 -9.43 -3.04
CA SER A 67 2.72 -10.76 -3.65
C SER A 67 4.09 -11.45 -3.71
N LYS A 68 5.13 -10.73 -4.15
CA LYS A 68 6.49 -11.26 -4.26
C LYS A 68 7.15 -11.53 -2.89
N GLU A 69 6.90 -10.65 -1.92
CA GLU A 69 7.54 -10.71 -0.60
C GLU A 69 6.82 -11.68 0.35
N LEU A 70 5.48 -11.74 0.30
CA LEU A 70 4.65 -12.50 1.22
C LEU A 70 4.11 -13.80 0.62
N GLY A 71 4.21 -13.98 -0.71
CA GLY A 71 3.72 -15.16 -1.41
C GLY A 71 2.19 -15.23 -1.48
N ILE A 72 1.49 -14.11 -1.44
CA ILE A 72 0.04 -13.99 -1.57
C ILE A 72 -0.38 -13.81 -3.03
N GLU A 73 -1.62 -14.17 -3.37
CA GLU A 73 -2.22 -13.82 -4.65
C GLU A 73 -2.80 -12.41 -4.59
N VAL A 74 -2.59 -11.62 -5.65
CA VAL A 74 -3.15 -10.27 -5.78
C VAL A 74 -3.86 -10.12 -7.12
N LYS A 75 -4.99 -9.42 -7.12
CA LYS A 75 -5.78 -9.08 -8.30
C LYS A 75 -6.17 -7.62 -8.25
N TYR A 76 -6.55 -7.05 -9.38
CA TYR A 76 -7.24 -5.76 -9.43
C TYR A 76 -8.46 -5.83 -10.35
N LEU A 77 -9.42 -4.96 -10.09
CA LEU A 77 -10.60 -4.72 -10.91
C LEU A 77 -10.66 -3.21 -11.20
N GLU A 78 -10.70 -2.86 -12.48
CA GLU A 78 -10.76 -1.46 -12.91
C GLU A 78 -12.21 -0.97 -12.94
N SER A 79 -12.39 0.29 -12.55
CA SER A 79 -13.68 0.97 -12.64
C SER A 79 -13.60 2.13 -13.62
N ASN A 80 -14.56 2.21 -14.53
CA ASN A 80 -14.67 3.30 -15.49
C ASN A 80 -15.64 4.38 -15.01
N THR A 81 -16.62 3.98 -14.22
CA THR A 81 -17.63 4.83 -13.62
C THR A 81 -17.85 4.49 -12.15
N ASP A 82 -18.47 5.40 -11.39
CA ASP A 82 -18.80 5.15 -9.98
C ASP A 82 -19.79 3.98 -9.81
N ALA A 83 -20.57 3.67 -10.84
CA ALA A 83 -21.49 2.52 -10.81
C ALA A 83 -20.75 1.16 -10.80
N ASP A 84 -19.51 1.13 -11.31
CA ASP A 84 -18.73 -0.11 -11.39
C ASP A 84 -18.19 -0.53 -10.02
N TYR A 85 -18.07 0.40 -9.05
CA TYR A 85 -17.49 0.11 -7.74
C TYR A 85 -18.24 -1.01 -7.02
N VAL A 86 -19.56 -0.93 -6.96
CA VAL A 86 -20.40 -1.94 -6.29
C VAL A 86 -20.25 -3.29 -6.99
N GLN A 87 -20.33 -3.33 -8.31
CA GLN A 87 -20.19 -4.57 -9.08
C GLN A 87 -18.78 -5.19 -8.91
N ASN A 88 -17.75 -4.39 -8.88
CA ASN A 88 -16.39 -4.86 -8.68
C ASN A 88 -16.17 -5.39 -7.25
N ILE A 89 -16.75 -4.76 -6.24
CA ILE A 89 -16.73 -5.26 -4.86
C ILE A 89 -17.43 -6.61 -4.77
N GLU A 90 -18.62 -6.75 -5.34
CA GLU A 90 -19.35 -8.04 -5.39
C GLU A 90 -18.54 -9.12 -6.12
N THR A 91 -17.89 -8.75 -7.23
CA THR A 91 -16.98 -9.67 -7.95
C THR A 91 -15.82 -10.12 -7.07
N ALA A 92 -15.22 -9.22 -6.29
CA ALA A 92 -14.13 -9.57 -5.39
C ALA A 92 -14.59 -10.49 -4.24
N ILE A 93 -15.83 -10.31 -3.76
CA ILE A 93 -16.47 -11.20 -2.78
C ILE A 93 -16.72 -12.58 -3.38
N ASP A 94 -17.27 -12.65 -4.60
CA ASP A 94 -17.50 -13.90 -5.33
C ASP A 94 -16.20 -14.66 -5.65
N LEU A 95 -15.07 -13.95 -5.75
CA LEU A 95 -13.73 -14.53 -5.88
C LEU A 95 -13.19 -15.05 -4.54
N GLU A 96 -13.94 -14.95 -3.45
CA GLU A 96 -13.53 -15.34 -2.08
C GLU A 96 -12.26 -14.58 -1.62
N SER A 97 -12.14 -13.30 -1.95
CA SER A 97 -11.01 -12.48 -1.54
C SER A 97 -10.96 -12.35 -0.02
N ASP A 98 -9.82 -12.63 0.61
CA ASP A 98 -9.61 -12.46 2.05
C ASP A 98 -9.59 -10.99 2.46
N LEU A 99 -9.09 -10.13 1.59
CA LEU A 99 -9.07 -8.68 1.77
C LEU A 99 -9.42 -7.98 0.47
N ILE A 100 -10.35 -7.03 0.54
CA ILE A 100 -10.73 -6.15 -0.57
C ILE A 100 -10.23 -4.74 -0.25
N ILE A 101 -9.43 -4.16 -1.14
CA ILE A 101 -8.84 -2.83 -0.95
C ILE A 101 -9.45 -1.87 -1.97
N GLY A 102 -10.23 -0.90 -1.50
CA GLY A 102 -10.65 0.23 -2.33
C GLY A 102 -9.50 1.23 -2.50
N VAL A 103 -9.22 1.64 -3.73
CA VAL A 103 -8.15 2.60 -4.03
C VAL A 103 -8.77 3.94 -4.41
N GLY A 104 -8.77 4.87 -3.45
CA GLY A 104 -9.30 6.22 -3.60
C GLY A 104 -10.60 6.50 -2.86
N PHE A 105 -10.75 7.76 -2.43
CA PHE A 105 -11.86 8.23 -1.60
C PHE A 105 -13.25 8.07 -2.27
N ASN A 106 -13.33 8.03 -3.60
CA ASN A 106 -14.58 7.83 -4.34
C ASN A 106 -15.25 6.49 -4.01
N LEU A 107 -14.46 5.49 -3.57
CA LEU A 107 -14.97 4.19 -3.16
C LEU A 107 -15.51 4.16 -1.72
N SER A 108 -15.35 5.25 -0.93
CA SER A 108 -15.72 5.24 0.50
C SER A 108 -17.15 4.78 0.74
N LYS A 109 -18.12 5.33 -0.03
CA LYS A 109 -19.53 4.95 0.13
C LYS A 109 -19.80 3.49 -0.25
N ALA A 110 -19.20 3.01 -1.34
CA ALA A 110 -19.38 1.63 -1.79
C ALA A 110 -18.75 0.63 -0.79
N ILE A 111 -17.55 0.93 -0.27
CA ILE A 111 -16.89 0.13 0.77
C ILE A 111 -17.70 0.14 2.07
N GLU A 112 -18.22 1.30 2.50
CA GLU A 112 -19.04 1.38 3.70
C GLU A 112 -20.31 0.52 3.62
N ASP A 113 -21.01 0.58 2.48
CA ASP A 113 -22.22 -0.18 2.24
C ASP A 113 -21.95 -1.70 2.15
N ALA A 114 -20.86 -2.07 1.48
CA ALA A 114 -20.41 -3.45 1.40
C ALA A 114 -19.98 -3.98 2.77
N ALA A 115 -19.24 -3.20 3.56
CA ALA A 115 -18.84 -3.59 4.90
C ALA A 115 -20.01 -3.87 5.84
N LYS A 116 -21.10 -3.09 5.71
CA LYS A 116 -22.35 -3.32 6.45
C LYS A 116 -23.09 -4.57 5.98
N SER A 117 -23.05 -4.84 4.68
CA SER A 117 -23.72 -6.00 4.07
C SER A 117 -22.98 -7.31 4.30
N TYR A 118 -21.65 -7.25 4.39
CA TYR A 118 -20.74 -8.39 4.53
C TYR A 118 -19.86 -8.25 5.80
N PRO A 119 -20.42 -8.41 7.00
CA PRO A 119 -19.72 -8.12 8.25
C PRO A 119 -18.50 -9.01 8.54
N ASN A 120 -18.37 -10.15 7.86
CA ASN A 120 -17.23 -11.06 8.01
C ASN A 120 -16.12 -10.81 6.97
N GLN A 121 -16.42 -10.03 5.90
CA GLN A 121 -15.45 -9.64 4.89
C GLN A 121 -14.55 -8.53 5.42
N GLN A 122 -13.24 -8.64 5.20
CA GLN A 122 -12.28 -7.60 5.55
C GLN A 122 -12.10 -6.63 4.38
N PHE A 123 -12.14 -5.35 4.69
CA PHE A 123 -11.93 -4.27 3.74
C PHE A 123 -10.81 -3.35 4.20
N ALA A 124 -10.13 -2.74 3.25
CA ALA A 124 -9.30 -1.57 3.46
C ALA A 124 -9.63 -0.51 2.40
N ILE A 125 -9.29 0.74 2.66
CA ILE A 125 -9.44 1.81 1.68
C ILE A 125 -8.27 2.78 1.77
N VAL A 126 -7.72 3.13 0.62
CA VAL A 126 -6.65 4.14 0.50
C VAL A 126 -7.29 5.50 0.34
N ASP A 127 -6.89 6.47 1.18
CA ASP A 127 -7.41 7.84 1.25
C ASP A 127 -8.93 7.95 1.48
N GLY A 128 -9.56 6.88 2.00
CA GLY A 128 -10.97 6.91 2.35
C GLY A 128 -11.19 7.51 3.73
N SER A 129 -12.31 8.22 3.89
CA SER A 129 -12.75 8.76 5.17
C SER A 129 -14.21 8.41 5.44
N PHE A 130 -14.54 8.20 6.71
CA PHE A 130 -15.87 7.83 7.18
C PHE A 130 -16.24 8.69 8.37
N GLU A 131 -17.53 8.98 8.56
CA GLU A 131 -18.01 9.58 9.81
C GLU A 131 -17.86 8.59 10.97
N GLU A 132 -18.22 7.33 10.72
CA GLU A 132 -18.01 6.20 11.63
C GLU A 132 -17.38 5.05 10.84
N ILE A 133 -16.19 4.61 11.28
CA ILE A 133 -15.44 3.56 10.60
C ILE A 133 -16.09 2.20 10.91
N PRO A 134 -16.60 1.44 9.91
CA PRO A 134 -17.07 0.09 10.15
C PRO A 134 -15.96 -0.81 10.72
N SER A 135 -16.33 -1.72 11.64
CA SER A 135 -15.36 -2.54 12.39
C SER A 135 -14.51 -3.48 11.51
N ASN A 136 -14.97 -3.76 10.30
CA ASN A 136 -14.30 -4.60 9.30
C ASN A 136 -13.66 -3.77 8.16
N VAL A 137 -13.48 -2.46 8.36
CA VAL A 137 -12.78 -1.57 7.41
C VAL A 137 -11.55 -0.97 8.06
N THR A 138 -10.43 -1.03 7.37
CA THR A 138 -9.18 -0.35 7.75
C THR A 138 -8.89 0.80 6.78
N PRO A 139 -9.06 2.07 7.17
CA PRO A 139 -8.63 3.20 6.36
C PRO A 139 -7.10 3.31 6.39
N ILE A 140 -6.51 3.55 5.23
CA ILE A 140 -5.08 3.82 5.03
C ILE A 140 -4.97 5.28 4.64
N VAL A 141 -4.49 6.10 5.55
CA VAL A 141 -4.35 7.56 5.36
C VAL A 141 -2.90 7.98 5.52
N PHE A 142 -2.56 9.14 4.97
CA PHE A 142 -1.20 9.67 4.95
C PHE A 142 -1.14 11.03 5.65
N ASP A 143 0.07 11.51 5.98
CA ASP A 143 0.28 12.88 6.45
C ASP A 143 0.56 13.81 5.25
N GLU A 144 -0.51 14.18 4.54
CA GLU A 144 -0.43 15.03 3.37
C GLU A 144 0.10 16.43 3.74
N LYS A 145 -0.13 16.88 4.98
CA LYS A 145 0.36 18.19 5.47
C LYS A 145 1.88 18.23 5.50
N GLU A 146 2.53 17.14 5.94
CA GLU A 146 3.99 17.06 5.97
C GLU A 146 4.56 17.08 4.57
N ALA A 147 3.99 16.27 3.66
CA ALA A 147 4.40 16.24 2.26
C ALA A 147 4.21 17.60 1.59
N GLY A 148 3.06 18.23 1.78
CA GLY A 148 2.77 19.58 1.31
C GLY A 148 3.76 20.61 1.84
N TYR A 149 4.03 20.59 3.15
CA TYR A 149 4.97 21.52 3.79
C TYR A 149 6.38 21.43 3.18
N LEU A 150 6.89 20.22 3.00
CA LEU A 150 8.20 20.02 2.36
C LEU A 150 8.21 20.54 0.92
N ALA A 151 7.16 20.29 0.15
CA ALA A 151 7.01 20.82 -1.21
C ALA A 151 6.99 22.34 -1.22
N GLY A 152 6.28 22.98 -0.30
CA GLY A 152 6.23 24.42 -0.13
C GLY A 152 7.59 25.05 0.14
N ILE A 153 8.38 24.44 1.04
CA ILE A 153 9.76 24.88 1.33
C ILE A 153 10.62 24.77 0.06
N VAL A 154 10.54 23.66 -0.67
CA VAL A 154 11.33 23.46 -1.89
C VAL A 154 10.99 24.52 -2.93
N VAL A 155 9.70 24.75 -3.18
CA VAL A 155 9.23 25.75 -4.15
C VAL A 155 9.67 27.15 -3.75
N ALA A 156 9.49 27.54 -2.50
CA ALA A 156 9.88 28.87 -2.03
C ALA A 156 11.40 29.13 -2.11
N LYS A 157 12.22 28.08 -1.98
CA LYS A 157 13.68 28.19 -2.08
C LYS A 157 14.18 28.15 -3.53
N THR A 158 13.46 27.51 -4.44
CA THR A 158 13.93 27.28 -5.81
C THR A 158 13.33 28.26 -6.82
N VAL A 159 12.09 28.71 -6.59
CA VAL A 159 11.41 29.64 -7.48
C VAL A 159 11.67 31.07 -7.03
N GLN A 160 12.48 31.80 -7.79
CA GLN A 160 12.65 33.22 -7.60
C GLN A 160 11.51 33.96 -8.34
N SER A 161 10.55 34.47 -7.59
CA SER A 161 9.40 35.21 -8.11
C SER A 161 9.35 36.62 -7.51
N ASP A 162 9.48 37.65 -8.33
CA ASP A 162 9.33 39.03 -7.88
C ASP A 162 7.91 39.36 -7.41
N SER A 163 6.92 38.54 -7.82
CA SER A 163 5.51 38.75 -7.46
C SER A 163 5.12 38.14 -6.10
N ASN A 164 5.95 37.28 -5.53
CA ASN A 164 5.64 36.49 -4.33
C ASN A 164 4.31 35.67 -4.44
N LYS A 165 3.82 35.47 -5.68
CA LYS A 165 2.57 34.74 -5.93
C LYS A 165 2.88 33.32 -6.38
N PHE A 166 2.22 32.36 -5.74
CA PHE A 166 2.33 30.94 -6.03
C PHE A 166 0.93 30.39 -6.33
N GLY A 167 0.84 29.36 -7.15
CA GLY A 167 -0.42 28.71 -7.49
C GLY A 167 -0.49 27.31 -6.92
N PHE A 168 -1.69 26.90 -6.52
CA PHE A 168 -2.05 25.52 -6.19
C PHE A 168 -3.29 25.13 -6.99
N ILE A 169 -3.17 24.05 -7.77
CA ILE A 169 -4.29 23.47 -8.49
C ILE A 169 -4.58 22.10 -7.87
N GLY A 170 -5.69 21.99 -7.13
CA GLY A 170 -6.18 20.73 -6.58
C GLY A 170 -7.15 20.03 -7.52
N GLY A 171 -7.23 18.69 -7.44
CA GLY A 171 -8.22 17.94 -8.20
C GLY A 171 -9.63 18.19 -7.66
N PHE A 172 -9.88 17.81 -6.41
CA PHE A 172 -11.13 18.08 -5.70
C PHE A 172 -10.85 18.72 -4.34
N GLU A 173 -11.84 19.44 -3.80
CA GLU A 173 -11.77 20.01 -2.45
C GLU A 173 -12.16 18.97 -1.40
N VAL A 174 -11.29 17.96 -1.20
CA VAL A 174 -11.46 16.87 -0.25
C VAL A 174 -10.35 16.93 0.82
N PRO A 175 -10.53 16.28 1.99
CA PRO A 175 -9.62 16.41 3.12
C PRO A 175 -8.14 16.20 2.80
N ALA A 176 -7.79 15.15 2.04
CA ALA A 176 -6.41 14.88 1.66
C ALA A 176 -5.80 16.03 0.83
N VAL A 177 -6.53 16.55 -0.17
CA VAL A 177 -6.06 17.66 -1.03
C VAL A 177 -5.99 18.97 -0.26
N ILE A 178 -6.94 19.23 0.65
CA ILE A 178 -6.92 20.40 1.54
C ILE A 178 -5.71 20.34 2.47
N ASN A 179 -5.45 19.19 3.08
CA ASN A 179 -4.30 18.99 3.95
C ASN A 179 -2.98 19.25 3.22
N TYR A 180 -2.85 18.73 2.01
CA TYR A 180 -1.67 18.97 1.18
C TYR A 180 -1.49 20.46 0.86
N ARG A 181 -2.58 21.16 0.45
CA ARG A 181 -2.57 22.61 0.20
C ARG A 181 -2.15 23.42 1.45
N ASP A 182 -2.74 23.10 2.60
CA ASP A 182 -2.46 23.82 3.84
C ASP A 182 -1.00 23.61 4.28
N GLY A 183 -0.48 22.39 4.13
CA GLY A 183 0.92 22.11 4.33
C GLY A 183 1.81 22.93 3.38
N PHE A 184 1.46 22.93 2.09
CA PHE A 184 2.21 23.67 1.06
C PHE A 184 2.26 25.17 1.36
N GLU A 185 1.13 25.79 1.71
CA GLU A 185 1.06 27.20 2.08
C GLU A 185 1.95 27.49 3.29
N LYS A 186 1.89 26.64 4.32
CA LYS A 186 2.73 26.77 5.53
C LYS A 186 4.22 26.69 5.16
N GLY A 187 4.61 25.76 4.31
CA GLY A 187 6.00 25.63 3.85
C GLY A 187 6.47 26.85 3.02
N LEU A 188 5.60 27.41 2.19
CA LEU A 188 5.90 28.65 1.46
C LEU A 188 6.14 29.82 2.42
N LEU A 189 5.24 30.02 3.40
CA LEU A 189 5.30 31.13 4.35
C LEU A 189 6.48 31.02 5.32
N GLU A 190 6.95 29.82 5.64
CA GLU A 190 8.15 29.58 6.44
C GLU A 190 9.40 30.18 5.80
N VAL A 191 9.52 30.10 4.49
CA VAL A 191 10.67 30.57 3.72
C VAL A 191 10.45 32.00 3.22
N ASN A 192 9.24 32.31 2.78
CA ASN A 192 8.86 33.63 2.25
C ASN A 192 7.59 34.13 2.95
N PRO A 193 7.72 34.92 4.06
CA PRO A 193 6.57 35.45 4.79
C PRO A 193 5.63 36.36 3.99
N ASN A 194 6.07 36.83 2.79
CA ASN A 194 5.26 37.65 1.89
C ASN A 194 4.61 36.83 0.77
N ALA A 195 4.75 35.50 0.79
CA ALA A 195 4.13 34.64 -0.20
C ALA A 195 2.61 34.73 -0.15
N THR A 196 1.98 34.67 -1.32
CA THR A 196 0.52 34.58 -1.49
C THR A 196 0.22 33.33 -2.28
N LEU A 197 -0.59 32.43 -1.74
CA LEU A 197 -1.05 31.24 -2.45
C LEU A 197 -2.40 31.51 -3.11
N LEU A 198 -2.46 31.31 -4.43
CA LEU A 198 -3.70 31.31 -5.20
C LEU A 198 -4.15 29.87 -5.38
N THR A 199 -5.34 29.53 -4.91
CA THR A 199 -5.87 28.16 -4.97
C THR A 199 -7.01 28.05 -5.95
N GLN A 200 -6.98 26.98 -6.76
CA GLN A 200 -8.04 26.58 -7.68
C GLN A 200 -8.27 25.07 -7.58
N TYR A 201 -9.50 24.61 -7.79
CA TYR A 201 -9.83 23.18 -7.91
C TYR A 201 -10.39 22.89 -9.29
N ALA A 202 -9.82 21.85 -9.94
CA ALA A 202 -10.22 21.43 -11.29
C ALA A 202 -11.55 20.63 -11.28
N ASN A 203 -11.99 20.14 -10.12
CA ASN A 203 -13.11 19.20 -9.96
C ASN A 203 -12.95 17.94 -10.85
N SER A 204 -11.72 17.49 -11.00
CA SER A 204 -11.33 16.28 -11.73
C SER A 204 -9.90 15.91 -11.38
N PHE A 205 -9.58 14.60 -11.36
CA PHE A 205 -8.21 14.11 -11.33
C PHE A 205 -7.71 13.63 -12.71
N THR A 206 -8.61 13.54 -13.70
CA THR A 206 -8.30 12.95 -15.01
C THR A 206 -8.48 13.90 -16.20
N ASP A 207 -9.13 15.03 -16.01
CA ASP A 207 -9.39 16.03 -17.06
C ASP A 207 -8.27 17.08 -17.08
N ALA A 208 -7.21 16.82 -17.85
CA ALA A 208 -6.07 17.72 -17.98
C ALA A 208 -6.44 19.12 -18.55
N ALA A 209 -7.58 19.26 -19.24
CA ALA A 209 -8.01 20.54 -19.78
C ALA A 209 -8.56 21.50 -18.71
N LYS A 210 -8.90 20.99 -17.53
CA LYS A 210 -9.40 21.78 -16.39
C LYS A 210 -8.30 22.25 -15.45
N GLY A 211 -7.13 21.62 -15.48
CA GLY A 211 -5.93 22.00 -14.74
C GLY A 211 -5.04 22.92 -15.55
#